data_36344370cbdc14840b0fa30fa0a7f6e4
#
_entry.id   36344370cbdc14840b0fa30fa0a7f6e4
#
_cell.length_a   1.000
_cell.length_b   1.000
_cell.length_c   1.000
_cell.angle_alpha   90.00
_cell.angle_beta   90.00
_cell.angle_gamma   90.00
#
_symmetry.space_group_name_H-M   'P 1'
#
loop_
_entity.id
_entity.type
_entity.pdbx_description
1 polymer ?
#
loop_
_entity_poly.entity_id
_entity_poly.type
_entity_poly.pdbx_seq_one_letter_code
_entity_poly.pdbx_strand_id
1 'polypeptide(L)'
;MVPTPTATPEQGEAVKNIKIDMTKVGDTEFTSSPATINFSSQLDSRFDLAYFKEVKVGYELTFEEVENATDKLTGGKIAVAGTTAQLTGFEDGVAYTYNMAAGATSVSVPFDEKLTGPAVGLNIQPMDKNASYGWPETLKSVKITSIEFVARAGATYPAEGASKPTPKPTVAPEFESSEFKYDGLDQNWINKNIDPEKPVVALSFDDGPGGYSEFVDYGMQIQRALTAAGAHATFFYIGAHIEHDEDSRNEVLAAKEAGFEVANHSYDSNGLNSVGSEVIKEKIAKTDALLSEITGYKHFLFRAPNVAYSQAMYAVIEKPFIDVSIWSQDYQDKTTKDDLVNNVINNLKDGGIINMHSVHEKTAQAVPEILEQCKDKGYQVVSVSELFAIKGKKLMTGVKYNNAE
;
A
#
# COMPACT_ATOMS: atom_id res chain seq x y z
N MET A 1 -25.01 -35.39 40.21
CA MET A 1 -24.05 -34.41 39.72
C MET A 1 -24.78 -33.14 39.50
N VAL A 2 -24.48 -32.10 40.29
CA VAL A 2 -25.04 -30.75 40.11
C VAL A 2 -24.31 -30.15 38.94
N PRO A 3 -24.97 -29.53 37.92
CA PRO A 3 -24.29 -28.87 36.85
C PRO A 3 -23.57 -27.64 37.40
N THR A 4 -22.28 -27.54 37.12
CA THR A 4 -21.46 -26.36 37.41
C THR A 4 -22.05 -25.16 36.68
N PRO A 5 -22.28 -24.02 37.33
CA PRO A 5 -22.78 -22.83 36.63
C PRO A 5 -21.78 -22.41 35.57
N THR A 6 -22.23 -22.32 34.33
CA THR A 6 -21.49 -21.73 33.21
C THR A 6 -21.24 -20.28 33.59
N ALA A 7 -19.98 -19.91 33.78
CA ALA A 7 -19.61 -18.52 34.04
C ALA A 7 -20.15 -17.65 32.89
N THR A 8 -20.94 -16.65 33.25
CA THR A 8 -21.34 -15.59 32.32
C THR A 8 -20.07 -14.89 31.83
N PRO A 9 -19.85 -14.67 30.52
CA PRO A 9 -18.69 -13.96 30.04
C PRO A 9 -18.65 -12.57 30.71
N GLU A 10 -17.52 -12.18 31.29
CA GLU A 10 -17.34 -10.81 31.77
C GLU A 10 -17.64 -9.84 30.62
N GLN A 11 -18.60 -8.95 30.85
CA GLN A 11 -18.88 -7.88 29.90
C GLN A 11 -17.70 -6.90 29.88
N GLY A 12 -17.14 -6.65 28.70
CA GLY A 12 -16.10 -5.64 28.54
C GLY A 12 -16.59 -4.24 28.89
N GLU A 13 -15.66 -3.32 29.10
CA GLU A 13 -15.93 -1.91 29.40
C GLU A 13 -16.67 -1.24 28.24
N ALA A 14 -17.72 -0.47 28.54
CA ALA A 14 -18.47 0.28 27.52
C ALA A 14 -17.58 1.33 26.82
N VAL A 15 -17.60 1.36 25.49
CA VAL A 15 -16.90 2.38 24.70
C VAL A 15 -17.61 3.73 24.87
N LYS A 16 -16.84 4.75 25.20
CA LYS A 16 -17.31 6.14 25.35
C LYS A 16 -16.87 6.98 24.16
N ASN A 17 -17.55 8.09 23.93
CA ASN A 17 -17.07 9.11 22.99
C ASN A 17 -15.67 9.57 23.39
N ILE A 18 -14.81 9.77 22.37
CA ILE A 18 -13.44 10.25 22.57
C ILE A 18 -13.31 11.65 21.97
N LYS A 19 -13.01 12.63 22.81
CA LYS A 19 -12.68 13.99 22.38
C LYS A 19 -11.15 14.14 22.38
N ILE A 20 -10.62 14.59 21.25
CA ILE A 20 -9.20 14.90 21.12
C ILE A 20 -8.93 16.27 21.78
N ASP A 21 -7.96 16.29 22.66
CA ASP A 21 -7.47 17.52 23.30
C ASP A 21 -6.65 18.32 22.27
N MET A 22 -7.27 19.33 21.67
CA MET A 22 -6.66 20.13 20.61
C MET A 22 -5.44 20.92 21.08
N THR A 23 -5.24 21.08 22.39
CA THR A 23 -4.03 21.73 22.94
C THR A 23 -2.79 20.85 22.89
N LYS A 24 -2.98 19.54 22.66
CA LYS A 24 -1.93 18.52 22.55
C LYS A 24 -1.71 18.05 21.12
N VAL A 25 -2.42 18.61 20.19
CA VAL A 25 -2.23 18.39 18.76
C VAL A 25 -1.25 19.45 18.27
N GLY A 26 -0.40 19.13 17.29
CA GLY A 26 0.51 20.10 16.68
C GLY A 26 -0.24 21.24 15.97
N ASP A 27 0.15 21.55 14.75
CA ASP A 27 -0.52 22.59 13.99
C ASP A 27 -1.98 22.23 13.75
N THR A 28 -2.89 23.15 14.07
CA THR A 28 -4.33 23.02 13.87
C THR A 28 -4.86 23.99 12.83
N GLU A 29 -4.06 24.94 12.38
CA GLU A 29 -4.37 25.89 11.34
C GLU A 29 -3.41 25.72 10.15
N PHE A 30 -3.97 25.60 8.96
CA PHE A 30 -3.26 25.28 7.72
C PHE A 30 -3.55 26.32 6.66
N THR A 31 -2.53 26.62 5.85
CA THR A 31 -2.59 27.59 4.75
C THR A 31 -2.25 26.98 3.40
N SER A 32 -2.02 25.66 3.37
CA SER A 32 -1.70 24.90 2.16
C SER A 32 -2.12 23.44 2.29
N SER A 33 -2.24 22.75 1.17
CA SER A 33 -2.58 21.31 1.11
C SER A 33 -1.32 20.47 0.85
N PRO A 34 -1.23 19.21 1.35
CA PRO A 34 -2.18 18.57 2.24
C PRO A 34 -2.03 19.02 3.71
N ALA A 35 -3.14 19.17 4.40
CA ALA A 35 -3.15 19.44 5.83
C ALA A 35 -3.39 18.12 6.61
N THR A 36 -2.54 17.79 7.56
CA THR A 36 -2.66 16.57 8.36
C THR A 36 -2.55 16.90 9.84
N ILE A 37 -3.52 16.42 10.61
CA ILE A 37 -3.49 16.48 12.07
C ILE A 37 -3.21 15.08 12.61
N ASN A 38 -2.20 14.93 13.46
CA ASN A 38 -1.89 13.68 14.16
C ASN A 38 -2.31 13.77 15.61
N PHE A 39 -3.05 12.78 16.09
CA PHE A 39 -3.51 12.65 17.48
C PHE A 39 -3.36 11.22 18.02
N SER A 40 -2.59 10.37 17.36
CA SER A 40 -2.43 8.96 17.75
C SER A 40 -2.00 8.77 19.19
N SER A 41 -1.18 9.69 19.74
CA SER A 41 -0.72 9.65 21.13
C SER A 41 -1.82 9.87 22.19
N GLN A 42 -3.00 10.31 21.77
CA GLN A 42 -4.15 10.56 22.66
C GLN A 42 -5.16 9.41 22.65
N LEU A 43 -4.96 8.41 21.77
CA LEU A 43 -5.85 7.26 21.65
C LEU A 43 -5.34 6.10 22.51
N ASP A 44 -6.28 5.43 23.19
CA ASP A 44 -6.01 4.19 23.94
C ASP A 44 -5.51 3.10 22.98
N SER A 45 -4.65 2.20 23.45
CA SER A 45 -4.16 1.04 22.69
C SER A 45 -5.27 0.11 22.22
N ARG A 46 -6.43 0.15 22.86
CA ARG A 46 -7.65 -0.60 22.49
C ARG A 46 -8.49 0.12 21.43
N PHE A 47 -8.14 1.38 21.06
CA PHE A 47 -8.91 2.15 20.09
C PHE A 47 -9.00 1.39 18.76
N ASP A 48 -10.22 1.30 18.24
CA ASP A 48 -10.51 0.75 16.92
C ASP A 48 -11.73 1.46 16.33
N LEU A 49 -11.65 1.88 15.08
CA LEU A 49 -12.73 2.59 14.39
C LEU A 49 -14.04 1.78 14.35
N ALA A 50 -13.97 0.45 14.43
CA ALA A 50 -15.14 -0.42 14.49
C ALA A 50 -16.09 -0.09 15.66
N TYR A 51 -15.58 0.48 16.73
CA TYR A 51 -16.39 0.86 17.89
C TYR A 51 -17.10 2.22 17.73
N PHE A 52 -16.79 2.97 16.69
CA PHE A 52 -17.32 4.31 16.48
C PHE A 52 -18.21 4.37 15.25
N LYS A 53 -19.25 5.20 15.28
CA LYS A 53 -20.18 5.37 14.16
C LYS A 53 -19.84 6.58 13.29
N GLU A 54 -19.10 7.54 13.82
CA GLU A 54 -18.72 8.77 13.12
C GLU A 54 -17.58 9.47 13.85
N VAL A 55 -16.88 10.35 13.16
CA VAL A 55 -16.08 11.41 13.75
C VAL A 55 -16.72 12.76 13.44
N LYS A 56 -16.87 13.61 14.46
CA LYS A 56 -17.30 15.00 14.32
C LYS A 56 -16.07 15.89 14.30
N VAL A 57 -15.98 16.73 13.29
CA VAL A 57 -14.86 17.65 13.10
C VAL A 57 -15.39 19.07 13.07
N GLY A 58 -14.97 19.89 14.02
CA GLY A 58 -15.21 21.33 14.02
C GLY A 58 -14.10 22.03 13.26
N TYR A 59 -14.46 23.06 12.50
CA TYR A 59 -13.49 23.85 11.73
C TYR A 59 -13.94 25.30 11.55
N GLU A 60 -12.95 26.15 11.29
CA GLU A 60 -13.12 27.55 10.89
C GLU A 60 -12.42 27.75 9.54
N LEU A 61 -13.07 28.45 8.61
CA LEU A 61 -12.52 28.82 7.31
C LEU A 61 -12.30 30.32 7.28
N THR A 62 -11.09 30.75 6.97
CA THR A 62 -10.77 32.18 6.73
C THR A 62 -10.58 32.40 5.25
N PHE A 63 -11.26 33.40 4.72
CA PHE A 63 -11.17 33.80 3.33
C PHE A 63 -10.54 35.19 3.21
N GLU A 64 -9.93 35.44 2.07
CA GLU A 64 -9.47 36.78 1.67
C GLU A 64 -10.06 37.15 0.31
N GLU A 65 -10.23 38.46 0.09
CA GLU A 65 -10.62 38.95 -1.23
C GLU A 65 -9.40 38.94 -2.14
N VAL A 66 -9.49 38.14 -3.20
CA VAL A 66 -8.50 38.12 -4.28
C VAL A 66 -9.14 38.69 -5.51
N GLU A 67 -8.57 39.79 -6.03
CA GLU A 67 -9.07 40.48 -7.21
C GLU A 67 -9.00 39.55 -8.43
N ASN A 68 -10.16 39.38 -9.11
CA ASN A 68 -10.32 38.43 -10.23
C ASN A 68 -10.11 36.95 -9.89
N ALA A 69 -10.24 36.54 -8.63
CA ALA A 69 -10.16 35.14 -8.26
C ALA A 69 -11.16 34.30 -9.07
N THR A 70 -10.64 33.32 -9.77
CA THR A 70 -11.43 32.34 -10.53
C THR A 70 -11.60 31.07 -9.78
N ASP A 71 -10.84 30.87 -8.71
CA ASP A 71 -10.77 29.67 -7.91
C ASP A 71 -11.39 29.92 -6.53
N LYS A 72 -12.51 29.21 -6.28
CA LYS A 72 -13.28 29.32 -5.04
C LYS A 72 -13.43 27.96 -4.38
N LEU A 73 -13.50 27.96 -3.05
CA LEU A 73 -13.82 26.77 -2.31
C LEU A 73 -15.20 26.22 -2.70
N THR A 74 -15.25 25.02 -3.27
CA THR A 74 -16.49 24.33 -3.64
C THR A 74 -16.84 23.20 -2.67
N GLY A 75 -15.91 22.82 -1.81
CA GLY A 75 -16.04 21.75 -0.84
C GLY A 75 -14.67 21.31 -0.31
N GLY A 76 -14.62 20.12 0.25
CA GLY A 76 -13.37 19.54 0.71
C GLY A 76 -13.56 18.14 1.26
N LYS A 77 -12.46 17.40 1.38
CA LYS A 77 -12.43 16.09 2.01
C LYS A 77 -11.87 16.19 3.43
N ILE A 78 -12.51 15.47 4.34
CA ILE A 78 -11.91 15.12 5.63
C ILE A 78 -11.85 13.60 5.66
N ALA A 79 -10.64 13.06 5.77
CA ALA A 79 -10.40 11.64 5.81
C ALA A 79 -9.68 11.24 7.09
N VAL A 80 -10.08 10.12 7.68
CA VAL A 80 -9.34 9.55 8.81
C VAL A 80 -8.05 8.92 8.27
N ALA A 81 -6.92 9.38 8.80
CA ALA A 81 -5.61 8.80 8.50
C ALA A 81 -5.30 7.68 9.50
N GLY A 82 -4.88 6.54 8.98
CA GLY A 82 -4.39 5.41 9.74
C GLY A 82 -3.13 4.84 9.10
N THR A 83 -2.48 3.88 9.76
CA THR A 83 -1.51 3.05 9.06
C THR A 83 -2.31 2.17 8.11
N THR A 84 -2.04 2.29 6.81
CA THR A 84 -2.77 1.56 5.75
C THR A 84 -2.84 0.05 5.95
N ALA A 85 -1.88 -0.52 6.67
CA ALA A 85 -1.87 -1.94 7.05
C ALA A 85 -2.88 -2.32 8.14
N GLN A 86 -3.48 -1.36 8.83
CA GLN A 86 -4.32 -1.58 10.02
C GLN A 86 -5.77 -1.11 9.87
N LEU A 87 -6.05 -0.27 8.87
CA LEU A 87 -7.41 0.15 8.55
C LEU A 87 -8.01 -0.80 7.51
N THR A 88 -9.08 -1.50 7.90
CA THR A 88 -9.86 -2.35 7.01
C THR A 88 -11.24 -1.72 6.78
N GLY A 89 -11.79 -1.86 5.57
CA GLY A 89 -13.09 -1.28 5.21
C GLY A 89 -13.01 0.00 4.36
N PHE A 90 -11.84 0.32 3.83
CA PHE A 90 -11.70 1.38 2.83
C PHE A 90 -12.13 0.87 1.45
N GLU A 91 -13.12 1.51 0.84
CA GLU A 91 -13.47 1.23 -0.55
C GLU A 91 -12.67 2.10 -1.54
N ASP A 92 -12.07 3.24 -1.11
CA ASP A 92 -11.43 4.22 -2.00
C ASP A 92 -10.05 4.70 -1.52
N GLY A 93 -9.35 3.98 -0.66
CA GLY A 93 -8.06 4.46 -0.11
C GLY A 93 -8.18 5.73 0.74
N VAL A 94 -9.37 6.31 0.81
CA VAL A 94 -9.75 7.47 1.61
C VAL A 94 -10.89 7.06 2.49
N ALA A 95 -10.70 7.04 3.81
CA ALA A 95 -11.69 6.53 4.75
C ALA A 95 -13.05 7.20 4.58
N TYR A 96 -13.10 8.50 4.34
CA TYR A 96 -14.36 9.21 4.07
C TYR A 96 -14.12 10.53 3.37
N THR A 97 -15.00 10.83 2.41
CA THR A 97 -15.07 12.11 1.75
C THR A 97 -16.28 12.86 2.30
N TYR A 98 -16.10 14.07 2.77
CA TYR A 98 -17.21 14.91 3.24
C TYR A 98 -17.01 16.35 2.82
N ASN A 99 -18.11 16.99 2.37
CA ASN A 99 -18.05 18.38 1.89
C ASN A 99 -17.86 19.35 3.05
N MET A 100 -16.74 20.05 3.05
CA MET A 100 -16.54 21.24 3.87
C MET A 100 -17.31 22.40 3.22
N ALA A 101 -18.47 22.73 3.73
CA ALA A 101 -19.28 23.82 3.18
C ALA A 101 -18.83 25.18 3.75
N ALA A 102 -18.72 26.19 2.88
CA ALA A 102 -18.53 27.57 3.31
C ALA A 102 -19.68 27.99 4.24
N GLY A 103 -19.35 28.54 5.40
CA GLY A 103 -20.33 28.95 6.42
C GLY A 103 -20.74 27.86 7.41
N ALA A 104 -20.41 26.60 7.21
CA ALA A 104 -20.53 25.57 8.23
C ALA A 104 -19.33 25.63 9.19
N THR A 105 -19.55 25.27 10.46
CA THR A 105 -18.53 25.25 11.50
C THR A 105 -18.17 23.84 11.96
N SER A 106 -18.85 22.83 11.44
CA SER A 106 -18.59 21.44 11.75
C SER A 106 -19.15 20.50 10.69
N VAL A 107 -18.61 19.30 10.66
CA VAL A 107 -19.08 18.19 9.82
C VAL A 107 -19.03 16.89 10.61
N SER A 108 -20.00 16.01 10.38
CA SER A 108 -19.98 14.62 10.83
C SER A 108 -19.58 13.73 9.67
N VAL A 109 -18.53 12.94 9.87
CA VAL A 109 -18.03 11.95 8.92
C VAL A 109 -18.46 10.58 9.42
N PRO A 110 -19.51 9.97 8.84
CA PRO A 110 -20.01 8.68 9.30
C PRO A 110 -19.02 7.56 8.96
N PHE A 111 -18.96 6.54 9.80
CA PHE A 111 -18.14 5.36 9.57
C PHE A 111 -19.00 4.18 9.13
N ASP A 112 -18.62 3.55 8.04
CA ASP A 112 -19.18 2.27 7.65
C ASP A 112 -18.93 1.23 8.76
N GLU A 113 -19.85 0.27 8.89
CA GLU A 113 -19.72 -0.83 9.89
C GLU A 113 -18.51 -1.71 9.63
N LYS A 114 -18.00 -1.69 8.39
CA LYS A 114 -16.81 -2.46 7.98
C LYS A 114 -15.49 -1.76 8.33
N LEU A 115 -15.52 -0.47 8.69
CA LEU A 115 -14.30 0.25 9.01
C LEU A 115 -13.75 -0.19 10.35
N THR A 116 -12.52 -0.68 10.35
CA THR A 116 -11.81 -1.19 11.54
C THR A 116 -10.37 -0.70 11.53
N GLY A 117 -9.74 -0.70 12.70
CA GLY A 117 -8.34 -0.36 12.87
C GLY A 117 -8.10 0.94 13.63
N PRO A 118 -6.84 1.26 13.92
CA PRO A 118 -6.48 2.47 14.67
C PRO A 118 -6.54 3.69 13.77
N ALA A 119 -6.97 4.84 14.31
CA ALA A 119 -6.75 6.13 13.68
C ALA A 119 -5.45 6.76 14.18
N VAL A 120 -4.72 7.43 13.30
CA VAL A 120 -3.52 8.21 13.66
C VAL A 120 -3.77 9.70 13.54
N GLY A 121 -4.69 10.13 12.67
CA GLY A 121 -4.96 11.53 12.42
C GLY A 121 -6.12 11.76 11.46
N LEU A 122 -6.24 13.01 11.01
CA LEU A 122 -7.14 13.43 9.92
C LEU A 122 -6.33 14.07 8.81
N ASN A 123 -6.70 13.76 7.57
CA ASN A 123 -6.25 14.47 6.36
C ASN A 123 -7.38 15.40 5.90
N ILE A 124 -7.04 16.64 5.62
CA ILE A 124 -7.98 17.69 5.21
C ILE A 124 -7.51 18.21 3.86
N GLN A 125 -8.38 18.12 2.87
CA GLN A 125 -8.11 18.53 1.49
C GLN A 125 -9.25 19.43 0.99
N PRO A 126 -9.07 20.76 0.98
CA PRO A 126 -10.00 21.68 0.31
C PRO A 126 -10.07 21.37 -1.19
N MET A 127 -11.18 21.71 -1.81
CA MET A 127 -11.43 21.53 -3.24
C MET A 127 -11.73 22.86 -3.91
N ASP A 128 -11.13 23.06 -5.07
CA ASP A 128 -11.40 24.20 -5.95
C ASP A 128 -12.70 24.02 -6.77
N LYS A 129 -13.01 25.01 -7.61
CA LYS A 129 -14.20 25.00 -8.49
C LYS A 129 -14.23 23.86 -9.51
N ASN A 130 -13.10 23.21 -9.80
CA ASN A 130 -12.99 22.12 -10.76
C ASN A 130 -13.08 20.77 -10.06
N ALA A 131 -13.41 20.73 -8.76
CA ALA A 131 -13.33 19.56 -7.89
C ALA A 131 -11.92 18.94 -7.81
N SER A 132 -10.89 19.72 -8.16
CA SER A 132 -9.50 19.34 -8.00
C SER A 132 -9.09 19.51 -6.53
N TYR A 133 -8.31 18.55 -6.01
CA TYR A 133 -7.77 18.66 -4.66
C TYR A 133 -6.61 19.65 -4.69
N GLY A 134 -6.92 20.92 -4.46
CA GLY A 134 -5.98 22.01 -4.40
C GLY A 134 -6.42 23.02 -3.33
N TRP A 135 -5.51 23.93 -2.99
CA TRP A 135 -5.82 25.02 -2.08
C TRP A 135 -6.45 26.16 -2.89
N PRO A 136 -7.74 26.53 -2.67
CA PRO A 136 -8.38 27.60 -3.42
C PRO A 136 -7.74 28.97 -3.16
N GLU A 137 -7.63 29.80 -4.18
CA GLU A 137 -7.01 31.13 -4.10
C GLU A 137 -7.64 32.02 -3.00
N THR A 138 -8.94 31.90 -2.84
CA THR A 138 -9.69 32.70 -1.84
C THR A 138 -9.63 32.12 -0.42
N LEU A 139 -9.12 30.91 -0.24
CA LEU A 139 -9.03 30.26 1.06
C LEU A 139 -7.70 30.61 1.73
N LYS A 140 -7.74 31.49 2.74
CA LYS A 140 -6.56 31.89 3.49
C LYS A 140 -6.10 30.81 4.47
N SER A 141 -7.03 30.28 5.26
CA SER A 141 -6.70 29.18 6.18
C SER A 141 -7.89 28.30 6.49
N VAL A 142 -7.58 27.07 6.89
CA VAL A 142 -8.48 26.11 7.53
C VAL A 142 -7.93 25.84 8.93
N LYS A 143 -8.74 26.10 9.95
CA LYS A 143 -8.40 25.80 11.34
C LYS A 143 -9.33 24.73 11.88
N ILE A 144 -8.79 23.64 12.40
CA ILE A 144 -9.56 22.57 13.04
C ILE A 144 -9.71 22.91 14.52
N THR A 145 -10.96 23.01 14.97
CA THR A 145 -11.32 23.48 16.31
C THR A 145 -11.69 22.35 17.27
N SER A 146 -12.16 21.22 16.74
CA SER A 146 -12.51 20.05 17.56
C SER A 146 -12.52 18.76 16.76
N ILE A 147 -12.23 17.65 17.44
CA ILE A 147 -12.35 16.29 16.90
C ILE A 147 -13.00 15.42 17.96
N GLU A 148 -14.12 14.76 17.65
CA GLU A 148 -14.81 13.86 18.57
C GLU A 148 -15.22 12.57 17.84
N PHE A 149 -14.72 11.42 18.29
CA PHE A 149 -15.20 10.11 17.86
C PHE A 149 -16.44 9.73 18.67
N VAL A 150 -17.53 9.43 17.99
CA VAL A 150 -18.82 9.10 18.61
C VAL A 150 -19.01 7.59 18.62
N ALA A 151 -19.05 7.01 19.81
CA ALA A 151 -19.19 5.57 20.00
C ALA A 151 -20.50 5.02 19.41
N ARG A 152 -20.47 3.79 18.89
CA ARG A 152 -21.67 3.04 18.53
C ARG A 152 -22.45 2.67 19.79
N ALA A 153 -23.77 2.68 19.72
CA ALA A 153 -24.60 2.26 20.84
C ALA A 153 -24.34 0.79 21.21
N GLY A 154 -24.04 0.55 22.49
CA GLY A 154 -23.77 -0.80 22.99
C GLY A 154 -22.37 -1.33 22.67
N ALA A 155 -21.48 -0.56 22.06
CA ALA A 155 -20.11 -0.98 21.83
C ALA A 155 -19.37 -1.18 23.17
N THR A 156 -18.63 -2.28 23.27
CA THR A 156 -17.78 -2.61 24.44
C THR A 156 -16.39 -3.00 23.99
N TYR A 157 -15.37 -2.59 24.75
CA TYR A 157 -14.03 -3.13 24.56
C TYR A 157 -13.97 -4.60 24.96
N PRO A 158 -13.09 -5.41 24.35
CA PRO A 158 -12.85 -6.78 24.84
C PRO A 158 -12.46 -6.76 26.31
N ALA A 159 -12.84 -7.80 27.07
CA ALA A 159 -12.39 -7.97 28.45
C ALA A 159 -10.86 -8.03 28.50
N GLU A 160 -10.27 -7.56 29.63
CA GLU A 160 -8.82 -7.55 29.82
C GLU A 160 -8.25 -8.97 29.73
N GLY A 161 -7.28 -9.19 28.82
CA GLY A 161 -6.72 -10.52 28.54
C GLY A 161 -7.40 -11.31 27.41
N ALA A 162 -8.51 -10.85 26.87
CA ALA A 162 -9.01 -11.36 25.61
C ALA A 162 -8.11 -10.87 24.48
N SER A 163 -7.60 -11.77 23.63
CA SER A 163 -6.92 -11.39 22.41
C SER A 163 -7.84 -10.45 21.63
N LYS A 164 -7.31 -9.27 21.23
CA LYS A 164 -8.01 -8.35 20.35
C LYS A 164 -8.58 -9.19 19.20
N PRO A 165 -9.89 -9.15 18.91
CA PRO A 165 -10.40 -9.85 17.75
C PRO A 165 -9.58 -9.37 16.56
N THR A 166 -8.80 -10.24 15.96
CA THR A 166 -8.25 -9.95 14.63
C THR A 166 -9.48 -9.66 13.78
N PRO A 167 -9.58 -8.49 13.12
CA PRO A 167 -10.72 -8.19 12.30
C PRO A 167 -10.88 -9.35 11.32
N LYS A 168 -11.94 -10.13 11.48
CA LYS A 168 -12.26 -11.13 10.46
C LYS A 168 -12.54 -10.33 9.20
N PRO A 169 -11.89 -10.63 8.07
CA PRO A 169 -12.18 -9.96 6.82
C PRO A 169 -13.69 -9.93 6.64
N THR A 170 -14.28 -8.75 6.52
CA THR A 170 -15.75 -8.57 6.49
C THR A 170 -16.33 -9.13 5.20
N VAL A 171 -15.48 -9.34 4.21
CA VAL A 171 -15.75 -10.12 3.00
C VAL A 171 -14.86 -11.35 3.09
N ALA A 172 -15.48 -12.53 3.25
CA ALA A 172 -14.74 -13.77 3.11
C ALA A 172 -14.18 -13.84 1.68
N PRO A 173 -12.94 -14.31 1.49
CA PRO A 173 -12.42 -14.58 0.15
C PRO A 173 -13.41 -15.45 -0.63
N GLU A 174 -13.61 -15.16 -1.92
CA GLU A 174 -14.44 -15.97 -2.81
C GLU A 174 -13.77 -17.30 -3.17
N PHE A 175 -12.56 -17.53 -2.63
CA PHE A 175 -11.73 -18.71 -2.86
C PHE A 175 -11.14 -19.23 -1.52
N GLU A 176 -10.75 -20.52 -1.51
CA GLU A 176 -9.95 -21.10 -0.42
C GLU A 176 -8.46 -20.81 -0.65
N SER A 177 -7.76 -20.36 0.39
CA SER A 177 -6.31 -20.10 0.29
C SER A 177 -5.56 -21.41 0.01
N SER A 178 -4.72 -21.38 -1.02
CA SER A 178 -3.92 -22.51 -1.49
C SER A 178 -2.45 -22.16 -1.58
N GLU A 179 -1.56 -23.16 -1.64
CA GLU A 179 -0.14 -22.95 -1.86
C GLU A 179 0.08 -22.44 -3.30
N PHE A 180 0.68 -21.26 -3.41
CA PHE A 180 1.06 -20.68 -4.70
C PHE A 180 2.43 -21.23 -5.14
N LYS A 181 2.53 -21.52 -6.44
CA LYS A 181 3.79 -21.93 -7.07
C LYS A 181 3.99 -21.14 -8.35
N TYR A 182 5.09 -20.40 -8.41
CA TYR A 182 5.48 -19.70 -9.61
C TYR A 182 5.98 -20.68 -10.68
N ASP A 183 5.44 -20.59 -11.88
CA ASP A 183 5.76 -21.53 -12.98
C ASP A 183 7.22 -21.45 -13.44
N GLY A 184 7.84 -20.28 -13.30
CA GLY A 184 9.23 -20.04 -13.70
C GLY A 184 10.27 -20.30 -12.59
N LEU A 185 9.88 -20.85 -11.43
CA LEU A 185 10.83 -21.12 -10.34
C LEU A 185 11.81 -22.23 -10.74
N ASP A 186 13.10 -21.89 -10.91
CA ASP A 186 14.17 -22.84 -11.23
C ASP A 186 14.92 -23.28 -9.97
N GLN A 187 14.50 -24.40 -9.39
CA GLN A 187 15.15 -25.00 -8.23
C GLN A 187 16.62 -25.42 -8.53
N ASN A 188 16.96 -25.76 -9.78
CA ASN A 188 18.32 -26.12 -10.13
C ASN A 188 19.23 -24.90 -10.12
N TRP A 189 18.72 -23.74 -10.58
CA TRP A 189 19.47 -22.50 -10.49
C TRP A 189 19.74 -22.13 -9.02
N ILE A 190 18.73 -22.20 -8.14
CA ILE A 190 18.87 -21.96 -6.70
C ILE A 190 19.95 -22.87 -6.12
N ASN A 191 19.82 -24.18 -6.32
CA ASN A 191 20.74 -25.17 -5.75
C ASN A 191 22.19 -25.00 -6.23
N LYS A 192 22.39 -24.45 -7.44
CA LYS A 192 23.69 -24.24 -8.03
C LYS A 192 24.34 -22.92 -7.62
N ASN A 193 23.58 -21.86 -7.46
CA ASN A 193 24.09 -20.49 -7.37
C ASN A 193 23.95 -19.87 -5.98
N ILE A 194 23.07 -20.42 -5.12
CA ILE A 194 22.75 -19.84 -3.82
C ILE A 194 23.33 -20.68 -2.69
N ASP A 195 24.05 -20.03 -1.81
CA ASP A 195 24.56 -20.59 -0.56
C ASP A 195 23.52 -20.40 0.56
N PRO A 196 22.88 -21.44 1.07
CA PRO A 196 21.81 -21.32 2.05
C PRO A 196 22.25 -20.73 3.41
N GLU A 197 23.56 -20.73 3.70
CA GLU A 197 24.13 -20.17 4.94
C GLU A 197 24.35 -18.65 4.86
N LYS A 198 24.22 -18.05 3.69
CA LYS A 198 24.38 -16.61 3.50
C LYS A 198 23.04 -15.88 3.54
N PRO A 199 23.02 -14.62 3.98
CA PRO A 199 21.81 -13.83 3.93
C PRO A 199 21.36 -13.58 2.49
N VAL A 200 20.04 -13.56 2.30
CA VAL A 200 19.40 -13.36 0.99
C VAL A 200 18.39 -12.22 1.05
N VAL A 201 18.31 -11.43 -0.01
CA VAL A 201 17.28 -10.41 -0.19
C VAL A 201 16.65 -10.55 -1.57
N ALA A 202 15.37 -10.23 -1.69
CA ALA A 202 14.73 -10.11 -2.98
C ALA A 202 14.79 -8.66 -3.48
N LEU A 203 15.25 -8.49 -4.74
CA LEU A 203 15.06 -7.26 -5.48
C LEU A 203 13.76 -7.32 -6.25
N SER A 204 12.98 -6.23 -6.20
CA SER A 204 11.73 -6.14 -6.96
C SER A 204 11.55 -4.76 -7.57
N PHE A 205 10.99 -4.75 -8.78
CA PHE A 205 10.81 -3.56 -9.60
C PHE A 205 9.34 -3.43 -10.03
N ASP A 206 8.76 -2.26 -9.82
CA ASP A 206 7.38 -1.96 -10.17
C ASP A 206 7.31 -1.10 -11.45
N ASP A 207 6.11 -0.93 -11.98
CA ASP A 207 5.66 0.00 -13.03
C ASP A 207 6.15 -0.29 -14.45
N GLY A 208 7.06 -1.24 -14.69
CA GLY A 208 7.44 -1.64 -16.04
C GLY A 208 6.31 -2.32 -16.84
N PRO A 209 6.54 -2.65 -18.11
CA PRO A 209 7.71 -2.32 -18.92
C PRO A 209 7.67 -0.88 -19.42
N GLY A 210 8.85 -0.34 -19.78
CA GLY A 210 8.96 1.01 -20.32
C GLY A 210 8.51 2.09 -19.35
N GLY A 211 7.67 3.03 -19.80
CA GLY A 211 7.15 4.14 -19.02
C GLY A 211 5.65 4.40 -19.27
N TYR A 212 5.10 5.44 -18.63
CA TYR A 212 3.66 5.73 -18.68
C TYR A 212 3.12 6.16 -20.08
N SER A 213 3.96 6.70 -20.95
CA SER A 213 3.55 7.23 -22.25
C SER A 213 4.42 6.79 -23.41
N GLU A 214 5.56 6.20 -23.14
CA GLU A 214 6.51 5.72 -24.15
C GLU A 214 7.43 4.65 -23.57
N PHE A 215 8.00 3.81 -24.45
CA PHE A 215 9.02 2.85 -24.02
C PHE A 215 10.32 3.61 -23.68
N VAL A 216 10.88 3.29 -22.50
CA VAL A 216 12.20 3.74 -22.05
C VAL A 216 13.02 2.51 -21.64
N ASP A 217 14.28 2.43 -22.06
CA ASP A 217 15.15 1.24 -21.94
C ASP A 217 15.71 1.01 -20.52
N TYR A 218 15.12 1.61 -19.48
CA TYR A 218 15.65 1.47 -18.11
C TYR A 218 15.44 0.07 -17.56
N GLY A 219 14.29 -0.54 -17.80
CA GLY A 219 14.03 -1.93 -17.41
C GLY A 219 15.02 -2.91 -18.03
N MET A 220 15.31 -2.76 -19.32
CA MET A 220 16.30 -3.56 -20.03
C MET A 220 17.73 -3.31 -19.52
N GLN A 221 18.07 -2.08 -19.11
CA GLN A 221 19.38 -1.77 -18.49
C GLN A 221 19.53 -2.50 -17.14
N ILE A 222 18.47 -2.50 -16.33
CA ILE A 222 18.41 -3.22 -15.05
C ILE A 222 18.58 -4.73 -15.28
N GLN A 223 17.87 -5.31 -16.24
CA GLN A 223 17.98 -6.74 -16.58
C GLN A 223 19.41 -7.11 -17.00
N ARG A 224 20.07 -6.27 -17.80
CA ARG A 224 21.48 -6.46 -18.17
C ARG A 224 22.43 -6.44 -16.96
N ALA A 225 22.20 -5.52 -16.01
CA ALA A 225 22.99 -5.43 -14.79
C ALA A 225 22.81 -6.66 -13.89
N LEU A 226 21.57 -7.12 -13.70
CA LEU A 226 21.25 -8.35 -12.96
C LEU A 226 21.92 -9.57 -13.58
N THR A 227 21.80 -9.74 -14.91
CA THR A 227 22.44 -10.84 -15.63
C THR A 227 23.96 -10.82 -15.47
N ALA A 228 24.60 -9.64 -15.58
CA ALA A 228 26.03 -9.48 -15.40
C ALA A 228 26.50 -9.83 -13.98
N ALA A 229 25.68 -9.57 -12.98
CA ALA A 229 25.95 -9.91 -11.58
C ALA A 229 25.61 -11.37 -11.23
N GLY A 230 24.94 -12.12 -12.11
CA GLY A 230 24.41 -13.45 -11.82
C GLY A 230 23.32 -13.44 -10.76
N ALA A 231 22.58 -12.35 -10.65
CA ALA A 231 21.50 -12.12 -9.70
C ALA A 231 20.13 -12.25 -10.39
N HIS A 232 19.10 -12.61 -9.62
CA HIS A 232 17.71 -12.60 -10.09
C HIS A 232 16.90 -11.51 -9.38
N ALA A 233 15.75 -11.15 -9.97
CA ALA A 233 14.82 -10.17 -9.42
C ALA A 233 13.37 -10.47 -9.87
N THR A 234 12.41 -9.79 -9.25
CA THR A 234 11.00 -9.83 -9.64
C THR A 234 10.59 -8.52 -10.29
N PHE A 235 9.96 -8.59 -11.45
CA PHE A 235 9.39 -7.44 -12.16
C PHE A 235 7.88 -7.50 -12.10
N PHE A 236 7.25 -6.52 -11.44
CA PHE A 236 5.81 -6.34 -11.39
C PHE A 236 5.38 -5.41 -12.53
N TYR A 237 4.84 -5.99 -13.57
CA TYR A 237 4.49 -5.30 -14.81
C TYR A 237 3.05 -4.80 -14.83
N ILE A 238 2.83 -3.60 -15.39
CA ILE A 238 1.53 -2.99 -15.65
C ILE A 238 1.01 -3.46 -17.02
N GLY A 239 -0.21 -4.00 -17.06
CA GLY A 239 -0.80 -4.53 -18.28
C GLY A 239 -0.92 -3.53 -19.42
N ALA A 240 -1.33 -2.28 -19.13
CA ALA A 240 -1.45 -1.22 -20.13
C ALA A 240 -0.09 -0.85 -20.75
N HIS A 241 1.01 -0.96 -20.01
CA HIS A 241 2.36 -0.73 -20.54
C HIS A 241 2.77 -1.88 -21.46
N ILE A 242 2.42 -3.13 -21.13
CA ILE A 242 2.69 -4.30 -22.01
C ILE A 242 1.97 -4.17 -23.35
N GLU A 243 0.74 -3.64 -23.37
CA GLU A 243 -0.05 -3.45 -24.59
C GLU A 243 0.42 -2.28 -25.45
N HIS A 244 1.27 -1.39 -24.91
CA HIS A 244 1.62 -0.12 -25.55
C HIS A 244 2.33 -0.34 -26.90
N ASP A 245 3.36 -1.19 -26.94
CA ASP A 245 4.14 -1.47 -28.14
C ASP A 245 4.89 -2.81 -28.07
N GLU A 246 5.61 -3.15 -29.14
CA GLU A 246 6.38 -4.38 -29.24
C GLU A 246 7.63 -4.37 -28.36
N ASP A 247 8.26 -3.22 -28.15
CA ASP A 247 9.45 -3.10 -27.29
C ASP A 247 9.10 -3.37 -25.82
N SER A 248 7.93 -2.91 -25.37
CA SER A 248 7.37 -3.23 -24.06
C SER A 248 7.14 -4.73 -23.88
N ARG A 249 6.60 -5.41 -24.87
CA ARG A 249 6.42 -6.87 -24.85
C ARG A 249 7.75 -7.62 -24.85
N ASN A 250 8.72 -7.12 -25.60
CA ASN A 250 10.07 -7.68 -25.67
C ASN A 250 10.83 -7.54 -24.34
N GLU A 251 10.60 -6.47 -23.56
CA GLU A 251 11.15 -6.34 -22.22
C GLU A 251 10.65 -7.44 -21.28
N VAL A 252 9.35 -7.74 -21.30
CA VAL A 252 8.75 -8.86 -20.51
C VAL A 252 9.31 -10.21 -20.95
N LEU A 253 9.43 -10.43 -22.26
CA LEU A 253 10.00 -11.68 -22.78
C LEU A 253 11.46 -11.84 -22.38
N ALA A 254 12.26 -10.78 -22.47
CA ALA A 254 13.67 -10.79 -22.07
C ALA A 254 13.83 -11.08 -20.58
N ALA A 255 12.98 -10.52 -19.71
CA ALA A 255 12.98 -10.83 -18.28
C ALA A 255 12.76 -12.32 -18.04
N LYS A 256 11.75 -12.92 -18.68
CA LYS A 256 11.45 -14.35 -18.57
C LYS A 256 12.61 -15.21 -19.11
N GLU A 257 13.23 -14.85 -20.24
CA GLU A 257 14.32 -15.63 -20.84
C GLU A 257 15.62 -15.55 -20.02
N ALA A 258 15.83 -14.44 -19.32
CA ALA A 258 16.94 -14.27 -18.38
C ALA A 258 16.72 -14.99 -17.02
N GLY A 259 15.56 -15.63 -16.81
CA GLY A 259 15.23 -16.32 -15.56
C GLY A 259 14.67 -15.42 -14.46
N PHE A 260 14.35 -14.16 -14.76
CA PHE A 260 13.75 -13.26 -13.78
C PHE A 260 12.28 -13.59 -13.57
N GLU A 261 11.78 -13.29 -12.37
CA GLU A 261 10.39 -13.48 -12.03
C GLU A 261 9.54 -12.35 -12.62
N VAL A 262 8.54 -12.75 -13.41
CA VAL A 262 7.53 -11.87 -14.00
C VAL A 262 6.28 -11.92 -13.15
N ALA A 263 5.73 -10.76 -12.77
CA ALA A 263 4.63 -10.64 -11.84
C ALA A 263 3.62 -9.55 -12.25
N ASN A 264 2.43 -9.59 -11.66
CA ASN A 264 1.29 -8.74 -12.01
C ASN A 264 1.24 -7.48 -11.12
N HIS A 265 1.25 -6.28 -11.76
CA HIS A 265 1.07 -4.99 -11.09
C HIS A 265 -0.26 -4.30 -11.47
N SER A 266 -1.33 -5.09 -11.68
CA SER A 266 -2.60 -4.61 -12.22
C SER A 266 -2.49 -4.19 -13.70
N TYR A 267 -3.65 -3.83 -14.29
CA TYR A 267 -3.69 -3.36 -15.66
C TYR A 267 -3.23 -1.92 -15.83
N ASP A 268 -3.53 -1.07 -14.87
CA ASP A 268 -3.08 0.32 -14.78
C ASP A 268 -2.81 0.71 -13.32
N SER A 269 -2.17 1.87 -13.12
CA SER A 269 -1.84 2.42 -11.80
C SER A 269 -3.01 3.14 -11.12
N ASN A 270 -4.18 3.24 -11.78
CA ASN A 270 -5.30 4.03 -11.30
C ASN A 270 -6.10 3.26 -10.24
N GLY A 271 -5.93 3.67 -8.99
CA GLY A 271 -6.86 3.44 -7.88
C GLY A 271 -7.48 2.04 -7.78
N LEU A 272 -6.70 0.95 -7.96
CA LEU A 272 -7.24 -0.41 -7.85
C LEU A 272 -7.90 -0.67 -6.48
N ASN A 273 -7.45 0.04 -5.45
CA ASN A 273 -8.01 0.01 -4.10
C ASN A 273 -9.34 0.79 -3.97
N SER A 274 -9.75 1.52 -5.01
CA SER A 274 -10.94 2.38 -5.05
C SER A 274 -12.06 1.87 -5.96
N VAL A 275 -11.92 0.68 -6.52
CA VAL A 275 -12.91 0.09 -7.44
C VAL A 275 -13.49 -1.20 -6.90
N GLY A 276 -14.69 -1.56 -7.39
CA GLY A 276 -15.39 -2.76 -6.97
C GLY A 276 -14.75 -4.06 -7.46
N SER A 277 -15.11 -5.18 -6.82
CA SER A 277 -14.54 -6.52 -7.04
C SER A 277 -14.51 -6.95 -8.52
N GLU A 278 -15.53 -6.65 -9.29
CA GLU A 278 -15.57 -7.07 -10.71
C GLU A 278 -14.53 -6.33 -11.56
N VAL A 279 -14.32 -5.02 -11.30
CA VAL A 279 -13.28 -4.24 -11.98
C VAL A 279 -11.88 -4.73 -11.57
N ILE A 280 -11.70 -5.08 -10.29
CA ILE A 280 -10.46 -5.69 -9.80
C ILE A 280 -10.16 -6.99 -10.55
N LYS A 281 -11.13 -7.93 -10.60
CA LYS A 281 -10.99 -9.19 -11.32
C LYS A 281 -10.61 -8.97 -12.80
N GLU A 282 -11.30 -8.06 -13.47
CA GLU A 282 -11.05 -7.73 -14.87
C GLU A 282 -9.62 -7.24 -15.11
N LYS A 283 -9.17 -6.24 -14.31
CA LYS A 283 -7.82 -5.67 -14.44
C LYS A 283 -6.73 -6.70 -14.18
N ILE A 284 -6.88 -7.53 -13.14
CA ILE A 284 -5.92 -8.57 -12.81
C ILE A 284 -5.88 -9.65 -13.89
N ALA A 285 -7.05 -10.13 -14.35
CA ALA A 285 -7.15 -11.15 -15.37
C ALA A 285 -6.60 -10.67 -16.73
N LYS A 286 -6.83 -9.40 -17.08
CA LYS A 286 -6.31 -8.81 -18.31
C LYS A 286 -4.77 -8.79 -18.32
N THR A 287 -4.16 -8.38 -17.23
CA THR A 287 -2.69 -8.41 -17.09
C THR A 287 -2.13 -9.82 -17.08
N ASP A 288 -2.78 -10.77 -16.37
CA ASP A 288 -2.39 -12.17 -16.38
C ASP A 288 -2.44 -12.78 -17.78
N ALA A 289 -3.45 -12.42 -18.57
CA ALA A 289 -3.58 -12.90 -19.95
C ALA A 289 -2.40 -12.42 -20.83
N LEU A 290 -2.02 -11.15 -20.71
CA LEU A 290 -0.88 -10.57 -21.43
C LEU A 290 0.44 -11.23 -21.02
N LEU A 291 0.67 -11.37 -19.72
CA LEU A 291 1.85 -12.06 -19.20
C LEU A 291 1.89 -13.52 -19.64
N SER A 292 0.75 -14.21 -19.61
CA SER A 292 0.65 -15.62 -20.05
C SER A 292 0.92 -15.79 -21.54
N GLU A 293 0.44 -14.87 -22.36
CA GLU A 293 0.69 -14.88 -23.81
C GLU A 293 2.18 -14.79 -24.12
N ILE A 294 2.91 -13.91 -23.40
CA ILE A 294 4.34 -13.67 -23.64
C ILE A 294 5.21 -14.78 -23.03
N THR A 295 4.91 -15.20 -21.80
CA THR A 295 5.79 -16.07 -21.02
C THR A 295 5.44 -17.55 -21.13
N GLY A 296 4.19 -17.88 -21.44
CA GLY A 296 3.64 -19.22 -21.35
C GLY A 296 3.30 -19.66 -19.90
N TYR A 297 3.53 -18.81 -18.91
CA TYR A 297 3.22 -19.07 -17.49
C TYR A 297 1.75 -18.75 -17.18
N LYS A 298 1.23 -19.28 -16.07
CA LYS A 298 -0.17 -19.09 -15.64
C LYS A 298 -0.28 -18.50 -14.24
N HIS A 299 0.77 -18.64 -13.42
CA HIS A 299 0.74 -18.23 -12.02
C HIS A 299 1.73 -17.09 -11.80
N PHE A 300 1.21 -15.92 -11.43
CA PHE A 300 1.98 -14.71 -11.20
C PHE A 300 1.73 -14.18 -9.79
N LEU A 301 2.77 -13.72 -9.12
CA LEU A 301 2.64 -12.92 -7.91
C LEU A 301 1.88 -11.62 -8.21
N PHE A 302 1.32 -11.03 -7.18
CA PHE A 302 0.63 -9.75 -7.30
C PHE A 302 1.18 -8.72 -6.30
N ARG A 303 1.42 -7.52 -6.79
CA ARG A 303 1.62 -6.33 -5.97
C ARG A 303 0.61 -5.27 -6.38
N ALA A 304 -0.10 -4.69 -5.39
CA ALA A 304 -1.04 -3.60 -5.68
C ALA A 304 -0.28 -2.32 -6.04
N PRO A 305 -0.73 -1.55 -7.06
CA PRO A 305 -0.20 -0.23 -7.34
C PRO A 305 -0.17 0.66 -6.08
N ASN A 306 0.89 1.44 -5.92
CA ASN A 306 1.17 2.26 -4.73
C ASN A 306 1.24 1.47 -3.41
N VAL A 307 1.36 0.15 -3.46
CA VAL A 307 1.29 -0.77 -2.30
C VAL A 307 0.00 -0.57 -1.48
N ALA A 308 -1.06 -0.13 -2.14
CA ALA A 308 -2.36 0.18 -1.53
C ALA A 308 -3.33 -0.99 -1.70
N TYR A 309 -3.66 -1.66 -0.60
CA TYR A 309 -4.49 -2.86 -0.57
C TYR A 309 -5.88 -2.57 0.00
N SER A 310 -6.92 -3.21 -0.55
CA SER A 310 -8.30 -3.13 -0.07
C SER A 310 -8.87 -4.51 0.28
N GLN A 311 -9.95 -4.53 1.05
CA GLN A 311 -10.67 -5.78 1.36
C GLN A 311 -11.27 -6.41 0.10
N ALA A 312 -11.71 -5.60 -0.85
CA ALA A 312 -12.20 -6.07 -2.13
C ALA A 312 -11.12 -6.85 -2.89
N MET A 313 -9.86 -6.40 -2.86
CA MET A 313 -8.74 -7.15 -3.44
C MET A 313 -8.54 -8.50 -2.75
N TYR A 314 -8.48 -8.54 -1.40
CA TYR A 314 -8.30 -9.79 -0.66
C TYR A 314 -9.46 -10.77 -0.88
N ALA A 315 -10.65 -10.28 -1.19
CA ALA A 315 -11.80 -11.13 -1.46
C ALA A 315 -11.69 -11.85 -2.81
N VAL A 316 -11.09 -11.23 -3.83
CA VAL A 316 -11.22 -11.69 -5.22
C VAL A 316 -9.90 -12.00 -5.93
N ILE A 317 -8.74 -11.59 -5.39
CA ILE A 317 -7.45 -11.88 -6.00
C ILE A 317 -6.88 -13.16 -5.40
N GLU A 318 -6.96 -14.25 -6.14
CA GLU A 318 -6.41 -15.56 -5.76
C GLU A 318 -4.89 -15.63 -6.04
N LYS A 319 -4.12 -14.71 -5.40
CA LYS A 319 -2.66 -14.61 -5.51
C LYS A 319 -2.05 -14.25 -4.16
N PRO A 320 -0.75 -14.55 -3.92
CA PRO A 320 -0.01 -13.91 -2.85
C PRO A 320 0.10 -12.40 -3.12
N PHE A 321 -0.10 -11.61 -2.06
CA PHE A 321 0.07 -10.17 -2.11
C PHE A 321 1.48 -9.83 -1.63
N ILE A 322 2.31 -9.27 -2.50
CA ILE A 322 3.70 -8.96 -2.19
C ILE A 322 3.85 -7.48 -1.83
N ASP A 323 4.06 -7.24 -0.56
CA ASP A 323 4.41 -5.94 0.00
C ASP A 323 5.95 -5.81 0.07
N VAL A 324 6.46 -4.79 0.72
CA VAL A 324 7.89 -4.49 0.78
C VAL A 324 8.33 -4.24 2.22
N SER A 325 9.60 -4.49 2.50
CA SER A 325 10.21 -4.20 3.80
C SER A 325 11.37 -3.22 3.71
N ILE A 326 11.90 -2.97 2.51
CA ILE A 326 13.02 -2.06 2.26
C ILE A 326 12.64 -1.13 1.11
N TRP A 327 12.55 0.16 1.41
CA TRP A 327 12.12 1.20 0.48
C TRP A 327 13.32 1.97 -0.06
N SER A 328 13.53 1.93 -1.36
CA SER A 328 14.56 2.72 -2.05
C SER A 328 14.23 4.22 -2.09
N GLN A 329 12.92 4.55 -2.08
CA GLN A 329 12.38 5.89 -2.28
C GLN A 329 12.74 6.51 -3.65
N ASP A 330 13.01 5.70 -4.65
CA ASP A 330 13.38 6.12 -6.01
C ASP A 330 12.26 6.88 -6.74
N TYR A 331 11.01 6.72 -6.33
CA TYR A 331 9.85 7.47 -6.86
C TYR A 331 9.83 8.95 -6.44
N GLN A 332 10.62 9.36 -5.45
CA GLN A 332 10.66 10.75 -5.00
C GLN A 332 11.65 11.56 -5.85
N ASP A 333 11.21 12.68 -6.44
CA ASP A 333 12.05 13.52 -7.29
C ASP A 333 13.34 13.98 -6.61
N LYS A 334 13.29 14.28 -5.32
CA LYS A 334 14.44 14.73 -4.52
C LYS A 334 15.46 13.65 -4.21
N THR A 335 15.10 12.35 -4.34
CA THR A 335 16.00 11.23 -4.05
C THR A 335 17.04 11.12 -5.16
N THR A 336 18.29 11.31 -4.82
CA THR A 336 19.42 11.12 -5.73
C THR A 336 19.75 9.63 -5.90
N LYS A 337 20.62 9.31 -6.88
CA LYS A 337 21.14 7.95 -7.04
C LYS A 337 21.83 7.45 -5.75
N ASP A 338 22.64 8.30 -5.12
CA ASP A 338 23.39 7.94 -3.92
C ASP A 338 22.46 7.75 -2.72
N ASP A 339 21.41 8.59 -2.58
CA ASP A 339 20.37 8.40 -1.55
C ASP A 339 19.66 7.06 -1.74
N LEU A 340 19.32 6.71 -2.98
CA LEU A 340 18.67 5.45 -3.32
C LEU A 340 19.55 4.26 -2.91
N VAL A 341 20.84 4.27 -3.29
CA VAL A 341 21.79 3.23 -2.88
C VAL A 341 21.86 3.14 -1.36
N ASN A 342 22.02 4.27 -0.66
CA ASN A 342 22.08 4.32 0.80
C ASN A 342 20.78 3.81 1.45
N ASN A 343 19.60 4.18 0.93
CA ASN A 343 18.32 3.72 1.43
C ASN A 343 18.18 2.19 1.37
N VAL A 344 18.69 1.57 0.33
CA VAL A 344 18.71 0.11 0.20
C VAL A 344 19.77 -0.52 1.11
N ILE A 345 21.03 -0.10 0.99
CA ILE A 345 22.18 -0.76 1.61
C ILE A 345 22.18 -0.65 3.13
N ASN A 346 21.74 0.48 3.69
CA ASN A 346 21.67 0.68 5.14
C ASN A 346 20.51 -0.05 5.81
N ASN A 347 19.52 -0.51 5.03
CA ASN A 347 18.34 -1.22 5.52
C ASN A 347 18.32 -2.71 5.12
N LEU A 348 19.45 -3.23 4.56
CA LEU A 348 19.54 -4.64 4.21
C LEU A 348 19.29 -5.52 5.44
N LYS A 349 18.42 -6.51 5.27
CA LYS A 349 18.13 -7.56 6.24
C LYS A 349 17.83 -8.86 5.53
N ASP A 350 18.23 -9.95 6.14
CA ASP A 350 17.99 -11.29 5.61
C ASP A 350 16.49 -11.55 5.49
N GLY A 351 16.04 -12.11 4.38
CA GLY A 351 14.62 -12.31 4.09
C GLY A 351 13.87 -11.04 3.61
N GLY A 352 14.54 -9.89 3.49
CA GLY A 352 13.91 -8.63 3.09
C GLY A 352 13.49 -8.58 1.61
N ILE A 353 12.46 -7.80 1.31
CA ILE A 353 11.99 -7.50 -0.05
C ILE A 353 12.20 -6.01 -0.31
N ILE A 354 13.02 -5.70 -1.33
CA ILE A 354 13.40 -4.34 -1.72
C ILE A 354 12.48 -3.87 -2.84
N ASN A 355 11.91 -2.67 -2.69
CA ASN A 355 11.10 -2.02 -3.73
C ASN A 355 11.90 -0.95 -4.46
N MET A 356 11.85 -1.02 -5.78
CA MET A 356 12.32 -0.03 -6.74
C MET A 356 11.34 0.04 -7.92
N HIS A 357 11.57 0.96 -8.87
CA HIS A 357 10.75 1.10 -10.07
C HIS A 357 11.63 1.04 -11.32
N SER A 358 11.28 0.18 -12.28
CA SER A 358 12.09 -0.03 -13.49
C SER A 358 11.98 1.12 -14.52
N VAL A 359 11.13 2.09 -14.25
CA VAL A 359 10.84 3.24 -15.13
C VAL A 359 11.66 4.50 -14.81
N HIS A 360 12.57 4.43 -13.85
CA HIS A 360 13.40 5.58 -13.45
C HIS A 360 14.87 5.40 -13.86
N GLU A 361 15.43 6.43 -14.52
CA GLU A 361 16.86 6.46 -14.91
C GLU A 361 17.79 6.27 -13.72
N LYS A 362 17.52 6.97 -12.61
CA LYS A 362 18.34 6.87 -11.39
C LYS A 362 18.35 5.45 -10.80
N THR A 363 17.26 4.70 -10.95
CA THR A 363 17.19 3.28 -10.55
C THR A 363 18.09 2.43 -11.44
N ALA A 364 18.01 2.58 -12.76
CA ALA A 364 18.87 1.87 -13.69
C ALA A 364 20.36 2.16 -13.44
N GLN A 365 20.71 3.40 -13.09
CA GLN A 365 22.06 3.80 -12.73
C GLN A 365 22.54 3.29 -11.37
N ALA A 366 21.62 3.08 -10.40
CA ALA A 366 21.94 2.65 -9.04
C ALA A 366 22.07 1.12 -8.90
N VAL A 367 21.32 0.34 -9.68
CA VAL A 367 21.28 -1.12 -9.56
C VAL A 367 22.65 -1.80 -9.63
N PRO A 368 23.57 -1.44 -10.55
CA PRO A 368 24.90 -2.05 -10.57
C PRO A 368 25.65 -1.89 -9.24
N GLU A 369 25.60 -0.70 -8.65
CA GLU A 369 26.24 -0.40 -7.36
C GLU A 369 25.57 -1.11 -6.19
N ILE A 370 24.23 -1.18 -6.19
CA ILE A 370 23.47 -1.94 -5.17
C ILE A 370 23.89 -3.42 -5.19
N LEU A 371 23.98 -4.02 -6.38
CA LEU A 371 24.39 -5.42 -6.53
C LEU A 371 25.82 -5.68 -6.02
N GLU A 372 26.75 -4.78 -6.34
CA GLU A 372 28.12 -4.84 -5.83
C GLU A 372 28.16 -4.73 -4.31
N GLN A 373 27.50 -3.72 -3.73
CA GLN A 373 27.47 -3.51 -2.27
C GLN A 373 26.73 -4.63 -1.52
N CYS A 374 25.66 -5.21 -2.08
CA CYS A 374 25.02 -6.40 -1.53
C CYS A 374 26.02 -7.56 -1.44
N LYS A 375 26.75 -7.82 -2.52
CA LYS A 375 27.77 -8.86 -2.58
C LYS A 375 28.90 -8.61 -1.57
N ASP A 376 29.39 -7.38 -1.45
CA ASP A 376 30.46 -7.02 -0.49
C ASP A 376 30.03 -7.21 0.96
N LYS A 377 28.73 -7.01 1.25
CA LYS A 377 28.13 -7.29 2.55
C LYS A 377 27.76 -8.77 2.75
N GLY A 378 28.01 -9.63 1.77
CA GLY A 378 27.74 -11.06 1.82
C GLY A 378 26.29 -11.44 1.51
N TYR A 379 25.46 -10.50 1.05
CA TYR A 379 24.08 -10.79 0.64
C TYR A 379 24.02 -11.35 -0.78
N GLN A 380 23.11 -12.29 -0.97
CA GLN A 380 22.73 -12.85 -2.26
C GLN A 380 21.41 -12.23 -2.70
N VAL A 381 21.32 -11.87 -3.97
CA VAL A 381 20.14 -11.17 -4.54
C VAL A 381 19.38 -12.13 -5.44
N VAL A 382 18.10 -12.30 -5.14
CA VAL A 382 17.20 -13.28 -5.77
C VAL A 382 15.82 -12.66 -6.09
N SER A 383 14.95 -13.41 -6.76
CA SER A 383 13.53 -13.06 -6.92
C SER A 383 12.72 -13.34 -5.64
N VAL A 384 11.48 -12.85 -5.59
CA VAL A 384 10.61 -13.07 -4.42
C VAL A 384 10.28 -14.55 -4.24
N SER A 385 9.88 -15.26 -5.31
CA SER A 385 9.57 -16.69 -5.19
C SER A 385 10.80 -17.53 -4.80
N GLU A 386 11.99 -17.17 -5.31
CA GLU A 386 13.25 -17.81 -4.92
C GLU A 386 13.58 -17.54 -3.45
N LEU A 387 13.38 -16.29 -2.97
CA LEU A 387 13.58 -15.94 -1.56
C LEU A 387 12.75 -16.84 -0.64
N PHE A 388 11.46 -17.02 -0.92
CA PHE A 388 10.59 -17.88 -0.13
C PHE A 388 11.01 -19.35 -0.19
N ALA A 389 11.39 -19.83 -1.37
CA ALA A 389 11.89 -21.21 -1.55
C ALA A 389 13.17 -21.46 -0.74
N ILE A 390 14.16 -20.54 -0.80
CA ILE A 390 15.41 -20.60 -0.05
C ILE A 390 15.16 -20.60 1.46
N LYS A 391 14.21 -19.78 1.94
CA LYS A 391 13.83 -19.71 3.36
C LYS A 391 12.91 -20.86 3.81
N GLY A 392 12.57 -21.80 2.93
CA GLY A 392 11.66 -22.91 3.24
C GLY A 392 10.24 -22.45 3.61
N LYS A 393 9.82 -21.27 3.13
CA LYS A 393 8.50 -20.68 3.39
C LYS A 393 7.59 -20.91 2.19
N LYS A 394 6.30 -20.99 2.45
CA LYS A 394 5.28 -21.12 1.41
C LYS A 394 4.58 -19.80 1.17
N LEU A 395 4.38 -19.49 -0.09
CA LEU A 395 3.48 -18.42 -0.51
C LEU A 395 2.05 -18.98 -0.62
N MET A 396 1.10 -18.32 0.02
CA MET A 396 -0.31 -18.73 0.03
C MET A 396 -1.15 -17.66 -0.67
N THR A 397 -2.12 -18.08 -1.47
CA THR A 397 -3.06 -17.16 -2.11
C THR A 397 -3.91 -16.43 -1.05
N GLY A 398 -4.19 -15.15 -1.28
CA GLY A 398 -4.94 -14.29 -0.35
C GLY A 398 -4.14 -13.81 0.88
N VAL A 399 -2.86 -14.15 0.98
CA VAL A 399 -1.99 -13.76 2.10
C VAL A 399 -0.99 -12.69 1.66
N LYS A 400 -0.75 -11.70 2.54
CA LYS A 400 0.19 -10.60 2.30
C LYS A 400 1.54 -10.87 2.96
N TYR A 401 2.62 -10.62 2.22
CA TYR A 401 4.00 -10.83 2.64
C TYR A 401 4.83 -9.58 2.36
N ASN A 402 5.64 -9.15 3.32
CA ASN A 402 6.62 -8.07 3.15
C ASN A 402 8.07 -8.53 3.39
N ASN A 403 8.25 -9.77 3.79
CA ASN A 403 9.54 -10.43 3.99
C ASN A 403 9.32 -11.96 4.04
N ALA A 404 10.42 -12.73 4.11
CA ALA A 404 10.42 -14.18 4.26
C ALA A 404 11.07 -14.64 5.59
N GLU A 405 10.92 -13.84 6.66
CA GLU A 405 11.37 -14.20 8.02
C GLU A 405 10.52 -15.30 8.67
#